data_7174f14bb6f311e70ef2231cb8f6e85f
#
_entry.id   7174f14bb6f311e70ef2231cb8f6e85f
#
_cell.length_a   1.000
_cell.length_b   1.000
_cell.length_c   1.000
_cell.angle_alpha   90.00
_cell.angle_beta   90.00
_cell.angle_gamma   90.00
#
_symmetry.space_group_name_H-M   'P 1'
#
loop_
_entity.id
_entity.type
_entity.pdbx_description
1 polymer ?
#
loop_
_entity_poly.entity_id
_entity_poly.type
_entity_poly.pdbx_seq_one_letter_code
_entity_poly.pdbx_strand_id
1 'polypeptide(L)'
;SSAASDVYKRQSSYDLSTEQMANKNLKWETTITRNLGFDFGFLKNRLWGSLDLYWNTTKDLLMLTSLPGITGFTSTYDNIGQTSNKGIEFSLSGVIYENKDWNITAGMNINFNKGKVDKLAENVTGFYGSSWCGSSSFPGEDYILQEGKPVGMVRGFIYDGFYTTDDFNYVNGQYILKEGVADLGSFINPVHGVDRPSGQNAYPGLPKFKDMDNSGGIDEKDVTIIGDMNPVHTGGFNINTTYKNFDLGLYFNWSYGNDVYNVNKIASLYGAKEKGVYELSLI
;
A
#
# COMPACT_ATOMS: atom_id res chain seq x y z
N SER A 1 48.31 -42.50 -5.00
CA SER A 1 47.44 -41.47 -5.60
C SER A 1 45.93 -41.68 -5.41
N SER A 2 45.49 -42.75 -4.70
CA SER A 2 44.06 -43.00 -4.45
C SER A 2 43.50 -42.42 -3.15
N ALA A 3 44.33 -42.14 -2.15
CA ALA A 3 43.88 -41.60 -0.85
C ALA A 3 43.42 -40.16 -0.87
N ALA A 4 43.97 -39.32 -1.76
CA ALA A 4 43.59 -37.93 -1.87
C ALA A 4 42.21 -37.72 -2.56
N SER A 5 41.84 -38.64 -3.45
CA SER A 5 40.53 -38.60 -4.14
C SER A 5 39.38 -39.04 -3.23
N ASP A 6 39.65 -39.89 -2.24
CA ASP A 6 38.63 -40.39 -1.28
C ASP A 6 38.34 -39.38 -0.15
N VAL A 7 39.30 -38.49 0.17
CA VAL A 7 39.05 -37.39 1.13
C VAL A 7 38.18 -36.33 0.51
N TYR A 8 38.35 -36.06 -0.78
CA TYR A 8 37.47 -35.10 -1.51
C TYR A 8 36.05 -35.62 -1.71
N LYS A 9 35.85 -36.93 -1.79
CA LYS A 9 34.50 -37.53 -1.94
C LYS A 9 33.71 -37.60 -0.62
N ARG A 10 34.36 -37.35 0.52
CA ARG A 10 33.70 -37.32 1.86
C ARG A 10 33.47 -35.92 2.40
N GLN A 11 33.71 -34.89 1.66
CA GLN A 11 33.01 -33.63 1.93
C GLN A 11 31.55 -33.84 1.56
N SER A 12 30.75 -34.17 2.58
CA SER A 12 29.33 -33.98 2.50
C SER A 12 29.17 -32.52 2.09
N SER A 13 28.78 -32.28 0.84
CA SER A 13 28.21 -31.01 0.46
C SER A 13 26.97 -30.88 1.32
N TYR A 14 27.10 -30.22 2.45
CA TYR A 14 25.94 -29.62 3.08
C TYR A 14 25.44 -28.60 2.07
N ASP A 15 24.43 -29.03 1.37
CA ASP A 15 23.64 -28.09 0.56
C ASP A 15 23.04 -27.12 1.59
N LEU A 16 23.73 -26.00 1.79
CA LEU A 16 23.26 -24.87 2.61
C LEU A 16 22.15 -24.13 1.86
N SER A 17 21.20 -24.89 1.33
CA SER A 17 20.01 -24.37 0.69
C SER A 17 18.93 -23.96 1.69
N THR A 18 19.21 -23.92 2.98
CA THR A 18 18.31 -23.29 3.95
C THR A 18 18.62 -21.80 4.01
N GLU A 19 18.01 -21.06 3.13
CA GLU A 19 18.05 -19.59 3.11
C GLU A 19 17.56 -18.97 4.42
N GLN A 20 16.90 -19.74 5.28
CA GLN A 20 16.28 -19.28 6.49
C GLN A 20 16.89 -19.94 7.75
N MET A 21 17.26 -19.09 8.70
CA MET A 21 17.72 -19.54 10.01
C MET A 21 16.52 -19.85 10.92
N ALA A 22 16.56 -21.01 11.58
CA ALA A 22 15.54 -21.38 12.56
C ALA A 22 15.65 -20.51 13.82
N ASN A 23 14.55 -19.89 14.24
CA ASN A 23 14.45 -19.14 15.49
C ASN A 23 13.70 -19.98 16.54
N LYS A 24 14.42 -20.45 17.56
CA LYS A 24 13.86 -21.25 18.66
C LYS A 24 13.00 -20.44 19.65
N ASN A 25 13.06 -19.13 19.58
CA ASN A 25 12.36 -18.22 20.49
C ASN A 25 11.04 -17.70 19.91
N LEU A 26 10.59 -18.27 18.80
CA LEU A 26 9.31 -17.88 18.20
C LEU A 26 8.15 -18.07 19.17
N LYS A 27 7.28 -17.07 19.20
CA LYS A 27 6.04 -17.05 19.98
C LYS A 27 4.85 -17.05 19.05
N TRP A 28 3.70 -17.43 19.56
CA TRP A 28 2.45 -17.24 18.87
C TRP A 28 2.04 -15.78 18.85
N GLU A 29 1.51 -15.35 17.74
CA GLU A 29 0.86 -14.04 17.62
C GLU A 29 -0.30 -13.95 18.61
N THR A 30 -0.43 -12.82 19.27
CA THR A 30 -1.48 -12.59 20.25
C THR A 30 -2.34 -11.42 19.86
N THR A 31 -3.62 -11.66 19.60
CA THR A 31 -4.61 -10.59 19.38
C THR A 31 -5.46 -10.40 20.62
N ILE A 32 -5.45 -9.17 21.11
CA ILE A 32 -6.29 -8.71 22.23
C ILE A 32 -7.42 -7.90 21.65
N THR A 33 -8.64 -8.41 21.72
CA THR A 33 -9.84 -7.75 21.23
C THR A 33 -10.60 -7.14 22.40
N ARG A 34 -11.03 -5.89 22.25
CA ARG A 34 -11.90 -5.17 23.18
C ARG A 34 -13.06 -4.59 22.40
N ASN A 35 -14.25 -4.81 22.89
CA ASN A 35 -15.47 -4.32 22.26
C ASN A 35 -16.43 -3.78 23.35
N LEU A 36 -17.09 -2.68 23.03
CA LEU A 36 -18.18 -2.11 23.80
C LEU A 36 -19.35 -1.87 22.85
N GLY A 37 -20.40 -2.68 23.01
CA GLY A 37 -21.61 -2.61 22.20
C GLY A 37 -22.78 -2.02 23.01
N PHE A 38 -23.60 -1.26 22.33
CA PHE A 38 -24.85 -0.72 22.85
C PHE A 38 -25.97 -0.91 21.83
N ASP A 39 -26.98 -1.72 22.20
CA ASP A 39 -28.17 -1.92 21.41
C ASP A 39 -29.32 -1.08 21.95
N PHE A 40 -30.13 -0.53 21.06
CA PHE A 40 -31.27 0.29 21.44
C PHE A 40 -32.49 0.00 20.57
N GLY A 41 -33.66 0.20 21.15
CA GLY A 41 -34.93 0.11 20.45
C GLY A 41 -35.91 1.15 21.00
N PHE A 42 -36.58 1.85 20.08
CA PHE A 42 -37.52 2.91 20.36
C PHE A 42 -38.86 2.67 19.66
N LEU A 43 -39.88 3.40 20.07
CA LEU A 43 -41.20 3.42 19.45
C LEU A 43 -41.84 2.01 19.36
N LYS A 44 -41.77 1.23 20.44
CA LYS A 44 -42.23 -0.16 20.48
C LYS A 44 -41.54 -1.04 19.44
N ASN A 45 -40.20 -0.91 19.33
CA ASN A 45 -39.33 -1.60 18.38
C ASN A 45 -39.63 -1.29 16.90
N ARG A 46 -40.21 -0.14 16.61
CA ARG A 46 -40.30 0.35 15.23
C ARG A 46 -38.98 1.00 14.74
N LEU A 47 -38.13 1.42 15.64
CA LEU A 47 -36.80 1.93 15.37
C LEU A 47 -35.81 1.23 16.29
N TRP A 48 -34.79 0.60 15.71
CA TRP A 48 -33.76 -0.12 16.46
C TRP A 48 -32.41 0.07 15.81
N GLY A 49 -31.37 -0.11 16.60
CA GLY A 49 -29.99 0.02 16.10
C GLY A 49 -28.97 -0.42 17.11
N SER A 50 -27.72 -0.39 16.69
CA SER A 50 -26.57 -0.68 17.53
C SER A 50 -25.46 0.34 17.32
N LEU A 51 -24.64 0.51 18.33
CA LEU A 51 -23.39 1.26 18.33
C LEU A 51 -22.33 0.38 18.95
N ASP A 52 -21.32 0.02 18.16
CA ASP A 52 -20.19 -0.78 18.58
C ASP A 52 -18.91 0.02 18.50
N LEU A 53 -18.13 -0.01 19.58
CA LEU A 53 -16.81 0.57 19.69
C LEU A 53 -15.81 -0.55 19.91
N TYR A 54 -14.80 -0.65 19.06
CA TYR A 54 -13.78 -1.68 19.18
C TYR A 54 -12.37 -1.12 19.11
N TRP A 55 -11.45 -1.79 19.81
CA TRP A 55 -10.02 -1.54 19.69
C TRP A 55 -9.25 -2.82 19.95
N ASN A 56 -8.53 -3.23 18.95
CA ASN A 56 -7.79 -4.48 18.89
C ASN A 56 -6.30 -4.19 18.86
N THR A 57 -5.51 -5.05 19.43
CA THR A 57 -4.04 -4.98 19.34
C THR A 57 -3.52 -6.37 19.05
N THR A 58 -2.76 -6.51 17.98
CA THR A 58 -2.05 -7.75 17.65
C THR A 58 -0.57 -7.52 17.90
N LYS A 59 -0.01 -8.36 18.76
CA LYS A 59 1.39 -8.33 19.18
C LYS A 59 2.12 -9.57 18.67
N ASP A 60 3.44 -9.48 18.68
CA ASP A 60 4.31 -10.60 18.34
C ASP A 60 4.05 -11.11 16.91
N LEU A 61 3.69 -10.21 15.98
CA LEU A 61 3.51 -10.55 14.57
C LEU A 61 4.77 -11.18 13.99
N LEU A 62 4.61 -12.33 13.36
CA LEU A 62 5.70 -13.04 12.69
C LEU A 62 6.06 -12.33 11.39
N MET A 63 7.28 -11.88 11.30
CA MET A 63 7.81 -11.24 10.10
C MET A 63 9.12 -11.89 9.68
N LEU A 64 9.33 -11.96 8.37
CA LEU A 64 10.59 -12.38 7.79
C LEU A 64 11.59 -11.23 7.88
N THR A 65 12.70 -11.45 8.56
CA THR A 65 13.77 -10.47 8.78
C THR A 65 15.01 -10.88 8.02
N SER A 66 15.63 -9.94 7.31
CA SER A 66 16.91 -10.18 6.66
C SER A 66 18.03 -10.28 7.69
N LEU A 67 18.94 -11.23 7.48
CA LEU A 67 20.12 -11.43 8.31
C LEU A 67 21.38 -10.95 7.60
N PRO A 68 22.37 -10.43 8.35
CA PRO A 68 23.69 -10.14 7.79
C PRO A 68 24.32 -11.40 7.19
N GLY A 69 24.92 -11.31 6.01
CA GLY A 69 25.49 -12.45 5.27
C GLY A 69 26.57 -13.24 6.06
N ILE A 70 27.17 -12.64 7.08
CA ILE A 70 28.14 -13.31 7.98
C ILE A 70 27.50 -14.47 8.76
N THR A 71 26.18 -14.51 8.89
CA THR A 71 25.47 -15.60 9.59
C THR A 71 25.36 -16.86 8.76
N GLY A 72 25.63 -16.82 7.45
CA GLY A 72 25.43 -17.89 6.50
C GLY A 72 23.96 -18.12 6.10
N PHE A 73 23.05 -17.28 6.58
CA PHE A 73 21.62 -17.30 6.26
C PHE A 73 21.19 -15.93 5.72
N THR A 74 20.18 -15.90 4.88
CA THR A 74 19.65 -14.67 4.31
C THR A 74 18.54 -14.06 5.15
N SER A 75 17.78 -14.90 5.87
CA SER A 75 16.60 -14.46 6.62
C SER A 75 16.27 -15.37 7.81
N THR A 76 15.44 -14.85 8.70
CA THR A 76 14.81 -15.60 9.81
C THR A 76 13.41 -15.05 10.06
N TYR A 77 12.53 -15.85 10.64
CA TYR A 77 11.28 -15.34 11.21
C TYR A 77 11.51 -14.85 12.63
N ASP A 78 10.93 -13.71 12.96
CA ASP A 78 10.96 -13.15 14.31
C ASP A 78 9.63 -12.48 14.67
N ASN A 79 9.36 -12.37 15.99
CA ASN A 79 8.15 -11.76 16.55
C ASN A 79 8.38 -10.27 16.82
N ILE A 80 8.30 -9.47 15.80
CA ILE A 80 8.82 -8.10 15.82
C ILE A 80 7.80 -7.03 15.49
N GLY A 81 6.61 -7.43 15.07
CA GLY A 81 5.56 -6.50 14.69
C GLY A 81 4.48 -6.32 15.74
N GLN A 82 3.92 -5.13 15.79
CA GLN A 82 2.68 -4.84 16.50
C GLN A 82 1.79 -3.97 15.63
N THR A 83 0.51 -4.31 15.59
CA THR A 83 -0.52 -3.49 14.96
C THR A 83 -1.67 -3.22 15.92
N SER A 84 -2.32 -2.11 15.73
CA SER A 84 -3.57 -1.79 16.40
C SER A 84 -4.64 -1.42 15.39
N ASN A 85 -5.88 -1.68 15.76
CA ASN A 85 -7.04 -1.34 14.96
C ASN A 85 -8.15 -0.86 15.88
N LYS A 86 -8.80 0.24 15.53
CA LYS A 86 -9.93 0.79 16.26
C LYS A 86 -11.00 1.27 15.31
N GLY A 87 -12.23 1.16 15.73
CA GLY A 87 -13.32 1.62 14.90
C GLY A 87 -14.62 1.82 15.67
N ILE A 88 -15.56 2.36 14.92
CA ILE A 88 -16.92 2.64 15.35
C ILE A 88 -17.84 2.07 14.28
N GLU A 89 -18.77 1.23 14.69
CA GLU A 89 -19.82 0.70 13.84
C GLU A 89 -21.16 1.20 14.36
N PHE A 90 -21.95 1.78 13.47
CA PHE A 90 -23.30 2.23 13.80
C PHE A 90 -24.27 1.59 12.83
N SER A 91 -25.34 1.04 13.37
CA SER A 91 -26.49 0.55 12.59
C SER A 91 -27.78 1.18 13.07
N LEU A 92 -28.66 1.46 12.13
CA LEU A 92 -30.02 1.96 12.41
C LEU A 92 -30.97 1.33 11.43
N SER A 93 -32.06 0.78 11.94
CA SER A 93 -33.13 0.21 11.13
C SER A 93 -34.50 0.58 11.69
N GLY A 94 -35.48 0.62 10.81
CA GLY A 94 -36.82 0.94 11.28
C GLY A 94 -37.91 0.60 10.28
N VAL A 95 -39.12 0.51 10.82
CA VAL A 95 -40.35 0.39 10.06
C VAL A 95 -40.82 1.79 9.68
N ILE A 96 -40.65 2.14 8.40
CA ILE A 96 -41.03 3.46 7.85
C ILE A 96 -42.56 3.57 7.74
N TYR A 97 -43.16 2.52 7.17
CA TYR A 97 -44.58 2.49 6.99
C TYR A 97 -45.10 1.04 7.06
N GLU A 98 -46.20 0.84 7.72
CA GLU A 98 -46.85 -0.46 7.86
C GLU A 98 -48.36 -0.30 7.92
N ASN A 99 -49.07 -1.04 7.07
CA ASN A 99 -50.50 -1.21 7.12
C ASN A 99 -50.86 -2.62 6.63
N LYS A 100 -52.15 -2.88 6.33
CA LYS A 100 -52.65 -4.18 5.91
C LYS A 100 -51.98 -4.70 4.61
N ASP A 101 -51.71 -3.82 3.67
CA ASP A 101 -51.20 -4.16 2.33
C ASP A 101 -49.71 -3.79 2.13
N TRP A 102 -49.18 -2.92 2.96
CA TRP A 102 -47.81 -2.39 2.84
C TRP A 102 -46.97 -2.63 4.10
N ASN A 103 -45.76 -3.06 3.89
CA ASN A 103 -44.72 -3.03 4.90
C ASN A 103 -43.43 -2.43 4.27
N ILE A 104 -42.97 -1.28 4.78
CA ILE A 104 -41.75 -0.62 4.29
C ILE A 104 -40.80 -0.50 5.46
N THR A 105 -39.64 -1.13 5.33
CA THR A 105 -38.55 -1.04 6.29
C THR A 105 -37.30 -0.40 5.62
N ALA A 106 -36.57 0.35 6.37
CA ALA A 106 -35.27 0.85 5.92
C ALA A 106 -34.22 0.58 6.97
N GLY A 107 -33.00 0.36 6.52
CA GLY A 107 -31.85 0.17 7.38
C GLY A 107 -30.62 0.87 6.79
N MET A 108 -29.73 1.31 7.66
CA MET A 108 -28.42 1.86 7.29
C MET A 108 -27.36 1.37 8.27
N ASN A 109 -26.15 1.24 7.78
CA ASN A 109 -24.97 1.06 8.60
C ASN A 109 -23.84 1.95 8.11
N ILE A 110 -22.96 2.32 9.02
CA ILE A 110 -21.72 3.04 8.71
C ILE A 110 -20.63 2.54 9.64
N ASN A 111 -19.45 2.32 9.06
CA ASN A 111 -18.27 1.86 9.78
C ASN A 111 -17.12 2.82 9.52
N PHE A 112 -16.48 3.26 10.58
CA PHE A 112 -15.22 4.00 10.60
C PHE A 112 -14.16 3.08 11.21
N ASN A 113 -13.16 2.73 10.44
CA ASN A 113 -12.08 1.86 10.87
C ASN A 113 -10.72 2.53 10.66
N LYS A 114 -9.84 2.45 11.66
CA LYS A 114 -8.48 2.97 11.56
C LYS A 114 -7.47 1.97 12.09
N GLY A 115 -6.76 1.34 11.17
CA GLY A 115 -5.61 0.50 11.45
C GLY A 115 -4.33 1.33 11.62
N LYS A 116 -3.36 0.78 12.33
CA LYS A 116 -2.06 1.40 12.55
C LYS A 116 -1.00 0.34 12.79
N VAL A 117 0.16 0.51 12.18
CA VAL A 117 1.38 -0.20 12.55
C VAL A 117 1.97 0.50 13.77
N ASP A 118 2.00 -0.17 14.92
CA ASP A 118 2.51 0.43 16.17
C ASP A 118 4.01 0.24 16.30
N LYS A 119 4.53 -0.91 15.82
CA LYS A 119 5.94 -1.27 15.92
C LYS A 119 6.36 -2.16 14.77
N LEU A 120 7.54 -1.89 14.24
CA LEU A 120 8.30 -2.73 13.31
C LEU A 120 9.66 -3.08 13.95
N ALA A 121 10.36 -4.09 13.42
CA ALA A 121 11.75 -4.32 13.82
C ALA A 121 12.67 -3.23 13.27
N GLU A 122 13.75 -2.98 13.99
CA GLU A 122 14.75 -1.97 13.62
C GLU A 122 15.38 -2.19 12.24
N ASN A 123 15.38 -3.44 11.75
CA ASN A 123 15.96 -3.82 10.44
C ASN A 123 14.92 -4.11 9.35
N VAL A 124 13.65 -3.95 9.64
CA VAL A 124 12.59 -4.06 8.63
C VAL A 124 12.41 -2.67 8.03
N THR A 125 13.16 -2.40 6.97
CA THR A 125 12.77 -1.32 6.06
C THR A 125 11.42 -1.72 5.48
N GLY A 126 10.40 -0.98 5.86
CA GLY A 126 9.03 -1.36 5.70
C GLY A 126 8.50 -1.36 4.27
N PHE A 127 9.15 -2.06 3.37
CA PHE A 127 8.67 -2.20 2.00
C PHE A 127 8.03 -3.56 1.81
N TYR A 128 6.84 -3.57 1.26
CA TYR A 128 6.20 -4.79 0.77
C TYR A 128 6.01 -4.68 -0.73
N GLY A 129 6.69 -5.57 -1.42
CA GLY A 129 6.61 -5.63 -2.85
C GLY A 129 5.48 -6.53 -3.30
N SER A 130 4.60 -5.96 -4.07
CA SER A 130 4.15 -6.62 -5.26
C SER A 130 4.72 -5.80 -6.41
N SER A 131 5.62 -6.36 -7.15
CA SER A 131 6.14 -5.73 -8.38
C SER A 131 5.09 -5.81 -9.50
N TRP A 132 3.85 -5.47 -9.21
CA TRP A 132 2.76 -5.52 -10.18
C TRP A 132 2.98 -4.54 -11.32
N CYS A 133 3.70 -3.46 -11.08
CA CYS A 133 4.14 -2.53 -12.11
C CYS A 133 5.23 -3.10 -13.00
N GLY A 134 5.75 -4.30 -12.71
CA GLY A 134 6.58 -5.09 -13.62
C GLY A 134 7.91 -4.47 -14.03
N SER A 135 8.35 -3.41 -13.35
CA SER A 135 9.56 -2.70 -13.72
C SER A 135 10.68 -2.96 -12.73
N SER A 136 11.70 -3.64 -13.18
CA SER A 136 13.00 -3.72 -12.51
C SER A 136 13.72 -2.36 -12.40
N SER A 137 13.12 -1.30 -12.90
CA SER A 137 13.73 0.04 -13.02
C SER A 137 13.13 1.05 -12.05
N PHE A 138 12.02 0.73 -11.37
CA PHE A 138 11.47 1.55 -10.32
C PHE A 138 11.86 0.95 -8.97
N PRO A 139 11.96 1.71 -7.87
CA PRO A 139 12.36 1.15 -6.59
C PRO A 139 11.35 0.08 -6.14
N GLY A 140 11.38 -0.99 -6.81
CA GLY A 140 10.96 -2.37 -6.68
C GLY A 140 9.59 -2.65 -6.06
N GLU A 141 9.04 -1.81 -5.22
CA GLU A 141 7.91 -2.17 -4.35
C GLU A 141 6.89 -1.06 -4.29
N ASP A 142 5.60 -1.44 -4.45
CA ASP A 142 4.49 -0.50 -4.58
C ASP A 142 4.00 0.03 -3.23
N TYR A 143 4.24 -0.72 -2.14
CA TYR A 143 3.70 -0.42 -0.82
C TYR A 143 4.79 -0.14 0.21
N ILE A 144 4.43 0.62 1.23
CA ILE A 144 5.29 0.90 2.38
C ILE A 144 4.58 0.54 3.68
N LEU A 145 5.29 -0.11 4.59
CA LEU A 145 4.93 -0.21 5.99
C LEU A 145 5.75 0.80 6.79
N GLN A 146 5.07 1.65 7.52
CA GLN A 146 5.68 2.65 8.36
C GLN A 146 5.01 2.70 9.72
N GLU A 147 5.81 2.79 10.79
CA GLU A 147 5.28 2.99 12.12
C GLU A 147 4.41 4.24 12.18
N GLY A 148 3.29 4.14 12.84
CA GLY A 148 2.32 5.21 12.95
C GLY A 148 1.33 5.34 11.79
N LYS A 149 1.55 4.63 10.68
CA LYS A 149 0.68 4.63 9.50
C LYS A 149 -0.12 3.33 9.40
N PRO A 150 -1.26 3.32 8.70
CA PRO A 150 -1.97 2.07 8.41
C PRO A 150 -1.22 1.20 7.42
N VAL A 151 -1.58 -0.08 7.37
CA VAL A 151 -1.18 -0.99 6.28
C VAL A 151 -1.92 -0.59 5.00
N GLY A 152 -1.28 -0.71 3.84
CA GLY A 152 -1.89 -0.36 2.56
C GLY A 152 -1.58 1.07 2.09
N MET A 153 -0.50 1.66 2.60
CA MET A 153 0.05 2.90 2.07
C MET A 153 0.79 2.64 0.77
N VAL A 154 0.45 3.37 -0.29
CA VAL A 154 1.15 3.33 -1.58
C VAL A 154 2.30 4.33 -1.55
N ARG A 155 3.47 3.90 -2.03
CA ARG A 155 4.66 4.75 -2.12
C ARG A 155 4.97 5.13 -3.56
N GLY A 156 5.62 6.26 -3.73
CA GLY A 156 6.06 6.74 -5.04
C GLY A 156 6.62 8.15 -4.97
N PHE A 157 6.89 8.70 -6.13
CA PHE A 157 7.31 10.09 -6.28
C PHE A 157 6.08 11.00 -6.42
N ILE A 158 6.16 12.20 -5.89
CA ILE A 158 5.14 13.22 -6.11
C ILE A 158 5.39 13.84 -7.50
N TYR A 159 4.41 13.69 -8.40
CA TYR A 159 4.44 14.31 -9.71
C TYR A 159 4.31 15.84 -9.60
N ASP A 160 5.20 16.58 -10.27
CA ASP A 160 5.28 18.04 -10.25
C ASP A 160 5.22 18.65 -11.67
N GLY A 161 4.48 18.02 -12.56
CA GLY A 161 4.34 18.48 -13.95
C GLY A 161 5.40 17.89 -14.88
N PHE A 162 5.71 18.63 -15.92
CA PHE A 162 6.73 18.27 -16.90
C PHE A 162 7.86 19.28 -16.89
N TYR A 163 9.07 18.84 -17.22
CA TYR A 163 10.13 19.77 -17.55
C TYR A 163 9.74 20.58 -18.77
N THR A 164 9.81 21.89 -18.65
CA THR A 164 9.56 22.83 -19.73
C THR A 164 10.88 23.37 -20.27
N THR A 165 10.86 24.05 -21.41
CA THR A 165 12.05 24.76 -21.93
C THR A 165 12.55 25.81 -20.97
N ASP A 166 11.69 26.33 -20.08
CA ASP A 166 12.03 27.33 -19.07
C ASP A 166 12.90 26.76 -17.93
N ASP A 167 12.90 25.45 -17.73
CA ASP A 167 13.78 24.78 -16.76
C ASP A 167 15.23 24.65 -17.26
N PHE A 168 15.51 25.02 -18.53
CA PHE A 168 16.81 24.84 -19.19
C PHE A 168 17.35 26.14 -19.77
N ASN A 169 18.68 26.15 -19.94
CA ASN A 169 19.37 27.08 -20.82
C ASN A 169 19.69 26.36 -22.12
N TYR A 170 19.38 26.97 -23.28
CA TYR A 170 19.71 26.41 -24.58
C TYR A 170 21.06 26.94 -25.03
N VAL A 171 22.07 26.08 -25.05
CA VAL A 171 23.46 26.46 -25.37
C VAL A 171 24.05 25.44 -26.34
N ASN A 172 24.59 25.89 -27.45
CA ASN A 172 25.26 25.05 -28.46
C ASN A 172 24.43 23.87 -28.96
N GLY A 173 23.11 24.05 -29.08
CA GLY A 173 22.22 23.01 -29.56
C GLY A 173 21.69 22.06 -28.47
N GLN A 174 22.08 22.23 -27.22
CA GLN A 174 21.69 21.36 -26.11
C GLN A 174 20.91 22.14 -25.04
N TYR A 175 19.98 21.44 -24.38
CA TYR A 175 19.24 21.90 -23.21
C TYR A 175 20.01 21.57 -21.92
N ILE A 176 20.62 22.58 -21.30
CA ILE A 176 21.37 22.46 -20.05
C ILE A 176 20.45 22.82 -18.90
N LEU A 177 20.26 21.92 -17.95
CA LEU A 177 19.39 22.13 -16.78
C LEU A 177 19.87 23.34 -15.98
N LYS A 178 18.94 24.22 -15.59
CA LYS A 178 19.25 25.39 -14.78
C LYS A 178 19.61 25.00 -13.35
N GLU A 179 20.47 25.79 -12.74
CA GLU A 179 20.80 25.68 -11.33
C GLU A 179 19.53 25.82 -10.46
N GLY A 180 19.39 24.96 -9.46
CA GLY A 180 18.24 24.92 -8.57
C GLY A 180 17.03 24.13 -9.11
N VAL A 181 17.12 23.57 -10.32
CA VAL A 181 16.14 22.62 -10.84
C VAL A 181 16.67 21.21 -10.61
N ALA A 182 15.94 20.37 -9.90
CA ALA A 182 16.32 19.00 -9.65
C ALA A 182 16.41 18.17 -10.94
N ASP A 183 17.47 17.40 -11.10
CA ASP A 183 17.64 16.50 -12.24
C ASP A 183 16.86 15.20 -12.02
N LEU A 184 16.43 14.60 -13.10
CA LEU A 184 15.75 13.31 -13.08
C LEU A 184 16.75 12.19 -12.71
N GLY A 185 16.35 11.27 -11.82
CA GLY A 185 17.19 10.14 -11.44
C GLY A 185 17.49 9.18 -12.60
N SER A 186 18.63 8.53 -12.56
CA SER A 186 19.08 7.58 -13.60
C SER A 186 18.20 6.33 -13.72
N PHE A 187 17.41 6.02 -12.71
CA PHE A 187 16.47 4.90 -12.70
C PHE A 187 15.20 5.19 -13.52
N ILE A 188 14.86 6.46 -13.74
CA ILE A 188 13.84 6.87 -14.71
C ILE A 188 14.52 6.85 -16.06
N ASN A 189 14.34 5.76 -16.81
CA ASN A 189 15.07 5.51 -18.05
C ASN A 189 14.77 6.63 -19.05
N PRO A 190 15.74 7.50 -19.33
CA PRO A 190 15.50 8.62 -20.22
C PRO A 190 15.24 8.11 -21.64
N VAL A 191 14.42 8.82 -22.38
CA VAL A 191 14.13 8.55 -23.79
C VAL A 191 15.45 8.39 -24.55
N HIS A 192 15.64 7.22 -25.19
CA HIS A 192 16.81 6.96 -26.01
C HIS A 192 16.86 7.90 -27.22
N GLY A 193 18.05 8.36 -27.59
CA GLY A 193 18.28 9.13 -28.80
C GLY A 193 18.12 10.66 -28.65
N VAL A 194 17.99 11.18 -27.45
CA VAL A 194 18.03 12.61 -27.18
C VAL A 194 19.46 13.03 -26.85
N ASP A 195 19.97 14.03 -27.54
CA ASP A 195 21.29 14.61 -27.26
C ASP A 195 21.23 15.48 -26.01
N ARG A 196 21.87 15.03 -24.95
CA ARG A 196 21.88 15.65 -23.61
C ARG A 196 23.31 15.82 -23.12
N PRO A 197 23.56 16.84 -22.26
CA PRO A 197 24.81 16.94 -21.56
C PRO A 197 25.14 15.66 -20.77
N SER A 198 26.40 15.29 -20.71
CA SER A 198 26.85 14.13 -19.94
C SER A 198 26.48 14.31 -18.46
N GLY A 199 25.83 13.29 -17.89
CA GLY A 199 25.41 13.30 -16.49
C GLY A 199 24.02 13.93 -16.22
N GLN A 200 23.38 14.55 -17.20
CA GLN A 200 22.04 15.09 -17.10
C GLN A 200 20.99 14.07 -17.57
N ASN A 201 19.96 13.84 -16.79
CA ASN A 201 18.83 12.95 -17.13
C ASN A 201 17.57 13.71 -17.56
N ALA A 202 17.35 14.91 -17.03
CA ALA A 202 16.21 15.75 -17.36
C ALA A 202 16.30 16.28 -18.80
N TYR A 203 15.13 16.40 -19.44
CA TYR A 203 14.96 16.96 -20.77
C TYR A 203 13.56 17.57 -20.92
N PRO A 204 13.35 18.63 -21.71
CA PRO A 204 12.01 19.18 -21.94
C PRO A 204 11.01 18.13 -22.40
N GLY A 205 9.85 18.10 -21.78
CA GLY A 205 8.77 17.13 -22.05
C GLY A 205 8.82 15.85 -21.20
N LEU A 206 9.87 15.61 -20.42
CA LEU A 206 9.88 14.52 -19.46
C LEU A 206 9.09 14.88 -18.19
N PRO A 207 8.52 13.89 -17.48
CA PRO A 207 7.85 14.12 -16.20
C PRO A 207 8.83 14.66 -15.17
N LYS A 208 8.38 15.61 -14.39
CA LYS A 208 9.11 16.23 -13.28
C LYS A 208 8.54 15.72 -11.97
N PHE A 209 9.41 15.40 -11.04
CA PHE A 209 9.03 14.96 -9.70
C PHE A 209 9.58 15.93 -8.67
N LYS A 210 8.95 15.93 -7.51
CA LYS A 210 9.31 16.80 -6.41
C LYS A 210 10.54 16.26 -5.69
N ASP A 211 11.58 17.07 -5.61
CA ASP A 211 12.77 16.84 -4.78
C ASP A 211 12.40 17.12 -3.31
N MET A 212 12.28 16.07 -2.50
CA MET A 212 11.77 16.13 -1.14
C MET A 212 12.85 16.51 -0.14
N ASP A 213 14.11 16.18 -0.42
CA ASP A 213 15.25 16.44 0.44
C ASP A 213 16.13 17.61 -0.05
N ASN A 214 15.76 18.22 -1.19
CA ASN A 214 16.48 19.32 -1.86
C ASN A 214 17.94 18.95 -2.19
N SER A 215 18.16 17.70 -2.60
CA SER A 215 19.49 17.20 -3.00
C SER A 215 19.91 17.70 -4.38
N GLY A 216 18.96 18.20 -5.18
CA GLY A 216 19.15 18.60 -6.58
C GLY A 216 19.03 17.47 -7.58
N GLY A 217 18.65 16.28 -7.16
CA GLY A 217 18.40 15.13 -7.99
C GLY A 217 17.35 14.20 -7.40
N ILE A 218 16.54 13.57 -8.25
CA ILE A 218 15.49 12.65 -7.82
C ILE A 218 16.08 11.27 -7.55
N ASP A 219 15.96 10.79 -6.31
CA ASP A 219 16.47 9.49 -5.86
C ASP A 219 15.48 8.77 -4.94
N GLU A 220 15.90 7.66 -4.30
CA GLU A 220 15.05 6.87 -3.41
C GLU A 220 14.56 7.65 -2.18
N LYS A 221 15.25 8.72 -1.77
CA LYS A 221 14.86 9.54 -0.63
C LYS A 221 13.68 10.45 -0.92
N ASP A 222 13.40 10.70 -2.20
CA ASP A 222 12.23 11.46 -2.65
C ASP A 222 10.97 10.60 -2.70
N VAL A 223 11.10 9.30 -2.49
CA VAL A 223 9.96 8.40 -2.42
C VAL A 223 9.21 8.60 -1.12
N THR A 224 7.91 8.86 -1.22
CA THR A 224 7.04 9.13 -0.09
C THR A 224 5.71 8.37 -0.22
N ILE A 225 4.85 8.50 0.78
CA ILE A 225 3.48 7.99 0.71
C ILE A 225 2.69 8.89 -0.23
N ILE A 226 2.15 8.29 -1.30
CA ILE A 226 1.36 8.99 -2.32
C ILE A 226 -0.11 8.61 -2.32
N GLY A 227 -0.50 7.57 -1.57
CA GLY A 227 -1.88 7.14 -1.46
C GLY A 227 -2.16 6.27 -0.25
N ASP A 228 -3.41 6.30 0.21
CA ASP A 228 -3.95 5.46 1.28
C ASP A 228 -5.12 4.63 0.73
N MET A 229 -4.94 3.31 0.67
CA MET A 229 -5.99 2.40 0.17
C MET A 229 -7.09 2.13 1.20
N ASN A 230 -6.95 2.65 2.43
CA ASN A 230 -7.94 2.44 3.48
C ASN A 230 -9.06 3.48 3.37
N PRO A 231 -10.33 3.06 3.34
CA PRO A 231 -11.44 3.99 3.35
C PRO A 231 -11.54 4.74 4.69
N VAL A 232 -11.92 6.00 4.62
CA VAL A 232 -12.27 6.80 5.80
C VAL A 232 -13.52 6.22 6.45
N HIS A 233 -14.50 5.83 5.65
CA HIS A 233 -15.68 5.10 6.09
C HIS A 233 -16.27 4.24 4.98
N THR A 234 -16.92 3.17 5.40
CA THR A 234 -17.75 2.32 4.54
C THR A 234 -19.15 2.24 5.12
N GLY A 235 -20.10 1.90 4.29
CA GLY A 235 -21.47 1.72 4.78
C GLY A 235 -22.40 1.21 3.72
N GLY A 236 -23.65 1.07 4.13
CA GLY A 236 -24.73 0.69 3.26
C GLY A 236 -26.06 1.19 3.76
N PHE A 237 -27.01 1.28 2.86
CA PHE A 237 -28.40 1.41 3.25
C PHE A 237 -29.26 0.50 2.40
N ASN A 238 -30.39 0.08 2.96
CA ASN A 238 -31.34 -0.74 2.29
C ASN A 238 -32.77 -0.26 2.53
N ILE A 239 -33.61 -0.52 1.56
CA ILE A 239 -35.05 -0.32 1.67
C ILE A 239 -35.71 -1.64 1.23
N ASN A 240 -36.56 -2.21 2.08
CA ASN A 240 -37.34 -3.38 1.77
C ASN A 240 -38.83 -3.00 1.82
N THR A 241 -39.53 -3.32 0.77
CA THR A 241 -40.93 -2.98 0.61
C THR A 241 -41.70 -4.22 0.23
N THR A 242 -42.69 -4.57 1.02
CA THR A 242 -43.68 -5.60 0.68
C THR A 242 -45.00 -4.90 0.38
N TYR A 243 -45.58 -5.18 -0.75
CA TYR A 243 -46.95 -4.77 -1.12
C TYR A 243 -47.77 -5.96 -1.53
N LYS A 244 -48.71 -6.33 -0.70
CA LYS A 244 -49.52 -7.58 -0.88
C LYS A 244 -48.62 -8.79 -1.11
N ASN A 245 -48.54 -9.30 -2.34
CA ASN A 245 -47.75 -10.48 -2.72
C ASN A 245 -46.46 -10.12 -3.45
N PHE A 246 -46.08 -8.83 -3.49
CA PHE A 246 -44.87 -8.36 -4.16
C PHE A 246 -43.85 -7.88 -3.12
N ASP A 247 -42.61 -8.30 -3.29
CA ASP A 247 -41.49 -7.86 -2.48
C ASP A 247 -40.45 -7.14 -3.36
N LEU A 248 -39.95 -6.00 -2.88
CA LEU A 248 -38.86 -5.22 -3.50
C LEU A 248 -37.81 -4.91 -2.46
N GLY A 249 -36.58 -5.33 -2.71
CA GLY A 249 -35.41 -4.98 -1.92
C GLY A 249 -34.45 -4.15 -2.73
N LEU A 250 -34.04 -2.99 -2.21
CA LEU A 250 -33.00 -2.13 -2.75
C LEU A 250 -31.86 -2.05 -1.76
N TYR A 251 -30.64 -2.30 -2.23
CA TYR A 251 -29.42 -2.33 -1.41
C TYR A 251 -28.36 -1.46 -2.04
N PHE A 252 -27.77 -0.57 -1.26
CA PHE A 252 -26.72 0.34 -1.67
C PHE A 252 -25.56 0.22 -0.72
N ASN A 253 -24.34 0.12 -1.26
CA ASN A 253 -23.11 0.10 -0.48
C ASN A 253 -22.16 1.17 -1.01
N TRP A 254 -21.37 1.75 -0.12
CA TRP A 254 -20.34 2.71 -0.49
C TRP A 254 -19.06 2.49 0.29
N SER A 255 -17.97 2.92 -0.31
CA SER A 255 -16.66 3.12 0.29
C SER A 255 -16.22 4.53 -0.06
N TYR A 256 -15.70 5.27 0.90
CA TYR A 256 -15.35 6.66 0.72
C TYR A 256 -13.96 6.97 1.27
N GLY A 257 -13.20 7.76 0.51
CA GLY A 257 -11.93 8.37 0.93
C GLY A 257 -10.72 7.44 0.82
N ASN A 258 -10.85 6.28 0.16
CA ASN A 258 -9.72 5.42 -0.18
C ASN A 258 -9.21 5.76 -1.58
N ASP A 259 -7.90 5.68 -1.74
CA ASP A 259 -7.24 5.70 -3.04
C ASP A 259 -7.32 4.33 -3.71
N VAL A 260 -7.32 4.32 -5.03
CA VAL A 260 -7.29 3.08 -5.83
C VAL A 260 -6.02 3.05 -6.66
N TYR A 261 -5.15 2.09 -6.39
CA TYR A 261 -3.95 1.85 -7.18
C TYR A 261 -4.30 1.12 -8.49
N ASN A 262 -4.38 1.88 -9.58
CA ASN A 262 -4.84 1.36 -10.88
C ASN A 262 -3.67 0.79 -11.71
N VAL A 263 -3.24 -0.42 -11.38
CA VAL A 263 -2.18 -1.14 -12.11
C VAL A 263 -2.53 -1.37 -13.59
N ASN A 264 -3.81 -1.61 -13.90
CA ASN A 264 -4.26 -1.84 -15.29
C ASN A 264 -4.08 -0.58 -16.15
N LYS A 265 -4.31 0.61 -15.58
CA LYS A 265 -4.05 1.87 -16.28
C LYS A 265 -2.56 2.01 -16.60
N ILE A 266 -1.71 1.70 -15.65
CA ILE A 266 -0.25 1.70 -15.82
C ILE A 266 0.13 0.72 -16.93
N ALA A 267 -0.31 -0.54 -16.86
CA ALA A 267 0.01 -1.57 -17.83
C ALA A 267 -0.49 -1.25 -19.24
N SER A 268 -1.67 -0.61 -19.38
CA SER A 268 -2.23 -0.27 -20.69
C SER A 268 -1.62 0.99 -21.31
N LEU A 269 -1.19 1.96 -20.50
CA LEU A 269 -0.49 3.14 -20.99
C LEU A 269 0.93 2.83 -21.46
N TYR A 270 1.57 1.83 -20.86
CA TYR A 270 2.94 1.44 -21.15
C TYR A 270 3.04 0.22 -22.07
N GLY A 271 1.98 -0.13 -22.78
CA GLY A 271 1.84 -1.21 -23.77
C GLY A 271 3.08 -2.05 -23.94
N ALA A 272 3.02 -3.26 -23.46
CA ALA A 272 3.95 -4.37 -23.72
C ALA A 272 5.23 -3.99 -24.49
N LYS A 273 6.34 -3.78 -23.78
CA LYS A 273 7.73 -3.87 -24.27
C LYS A 273 8.59 -2.62 -24.43
N GLU A 274 8.13 -1.41 -24.28
CA GLU A 274 9.09 -0.31 -24.31
C GLU A 274 9.09 0.48 -23.00
N LYS A 275 10.27 0.47 -22.40
CA LYS A 275 10.72 1.14 -21.19
C LYS A 275 10.45 2.64 -21.29
N GLY A 276 9.53 3.18 -20.56
CA GLY A 276 9.43 4.61 -20.59
C GLY A 276 8.35 5.18 -19.70
N VAL A 277 8.66 6.21 -19.04
CA VAL A 277 7.86 7.26 -18.41
C VAL A 277 6.63 6.80 -17.62
N TYR A 278 6.71 6.91 -16.32
CA TYR A 278 5.64 6.60 -15.39
C TYR A 278 4.83 7.85 -15.07
N GLU A 279 3.57 7.86 -15.48
CA GLU A 279 2.58 8.79 -14.98
C GLU A 279 1.80 8.09 -13.86
N LEU A 280 2.13 8.35 -12.62
CA LEU A 280 1.31 7.98 -11.47
C LEU A 280 0.19 9.02 -11.33
N SER A 281 -0.89 8.86 -12.08
CA SER A 281 -2.13 9.56 -11.79
C SER A 281 -2.98 8.68 -10.87
N LEU A 282 -3.02 9.02 -9.61
CA LEU A 282 -4.07 8.60 -8.70
C LEU A 282 -5.37 9.28 -9.17
N ILE A 283 -6.42 8.50 -9.36
CA ILE A 283 -7.78 8.97 -9.61
C ILE A 283 -8.54 8.90 -8.30
#